data_a31551440395b4d32a052f5740f37989
#
_entry.id   a31551440395b4d32a052f5740f37989
#
_cell.length_a   1.000
_cell.length_b   1.000
_cell.length_c   1.000
_cell.angle_alpha   90.00
_cell.angle_beta   90.00
_cell.angle_gamma   90.00
#
_symmetry.space_group_name_H-M   'P 1'
#
loop_
_entity.id
_entity.type
_entity.pdbx_description
1 polymer ?
#
loop_
_entity_poly.entity_id
_entity_poly.type
_entity_poly.pdbx_seq_one_letter_code
_entity_poly.pdbx_strand_id
1 'polypeptide(L)'
;MKRTQNILLLTIALLMMVGCASKRTATVTSKQDLSMRAKVSLTLDKHNYQTSCVVKMWKNDLIVLSVLPMLGIEMFRLEASADGVVVIDKLNRRYTELNYEELNAYTPRKISFKMLQMLVKHHQKEDIELDFNVGTHVLKIKSQVLSCEYNTLGEAQPMNKNKYKKVSLREILPI
;
A
#
# COMPACT_ATOMS: atom_id res chain seq x y z
N MET A 1 -45.94 41.73 -13.99
CA MET A 1 -45.57 40.31 -13.78
C MET A 1 -44.12 39.97 -14.22
N LYS A 2 -43.49 40.54 -15.24
CA LYS A 2 -42.09 40.17 -15.62
C LYS A 2 -40.99 40.63 -14.64
N ARG A 3 -41.22 41.72 -13.87
CA ARG A 3 -40.21 42.20 -12.91
C ARG A 3 -40.06 41.33 -11.67
N THR A 4 -41.15 40.77 -11.17
CA THR A 4 -41.11 39.86 -9.98
C THR A 4 -40.50 38.51 -10.30
N GLN A 5 -40.66 38.02 -11.53
CA GLN A 5 -40.05 36.76 -11.98
C GLN A 5 -38.55 36.87 -12.10
N ASN A 6 -38.01 38.00 -12.54
CA ASN A 6 -36.55 38.22 -12.62
C ASN A 6 -35.89 38.37 -11.25
N ILE A 7 -36.60 38.96 -10.27
CA ILE A 7 -36.08 39.08 -8.89
C ILE A 7 -36.06 37.70 -8.22
N LEU A 8 -37.05 36.84 -8.46
CA LEU A 8 -37.11 35.50 -7.91
C LEU A 8 -35.98 34.62 -8.50
N LEU A 9 -35.70 34.71 -9.80
CA LEU A 9 -34.59 34.01 -10.44
C LEU A 9 -33.22 34.46 -9.93
N LEU A 10 -33.09 35.78 -9.66
CA LEU A 10 -31.84 36.35 -9.12
C LEU A 10 -31.55 35.88 -7.69
N THR A 11 -32.61 35.80 -6.85
CA THR A 11 -32.47 35.31 -5.46
C THR A 11 -32.15 33.82 -5.40
N ILE A 12 -32.72 33.01 -6.29
CA ILE A 12 -32.40 31.56 -6.40
C ILE A 12 -30.96 31.37 -6.86
N ALA A 13 -30.49 32.15 -7.83
CA ALA A 13 -29.09 32.10 -8.28
C ALA A 13 -28.10 32.51 -7.18
N LEU A 14 -28.44 33.50 -6.37
CA LEU A 14 -27.61 33.95 -5.23
C LEU A 14 -27.51 32.87 -4.12
N LEU A 15 -28.63 32.18 -3.85
CA LEU A 15 -28.69 31.09 -2.87
C LEU A 15 -27.86 29.86 -3.29
N MET A 16 -27.71 29.62 -4.60
CA MET A 16 -26.89 28.53 -5.11
C MET A 16 -25.38 28.82 -5.00
N MET A 17 -24.95 30.06 -4.85
CA MET A 17 -23.53 30.42 -4.70
C MET A 17 -23.00 30.33 -3.27
N VAL A 18 -23.85 30.22 -2.26
CA VAL A 18 -23.46 30.10 -0.85
C VAL A 18 -23.17 28.66 -0.42
N GLY A 19 -23.47 27.67 -1.28
CA GLY A 19 -23.43 26.24 -0.95
C GLY A 19 -22.10 25.52 -1.14
N CYS A 20 -21.02 26.16 -1.61
CA CYS A 20 -19.76 25.46 -1.91
C CYS A 20 -18.53 26.12 -1.30
N ALA A 21 -18.50 26.32 -0.01
CA ALA A 21 -17.27 26.60 0.74
C ALA A 21 -17.23 25.87 2.08
N SER A 22 -17.57 24.59 2.09
CA SER A 22 -17.11 23.71 3.15
C SER A 22 -15.63 23.40 2.89
N LYS A 23 -14.75 24.35 3.19
CA LYS A 23 -13.37 24.03 3.54
C LYS A 23 -13.48 23.10 4.76
N ARG A 24 -13.40 21.79 4.53
CA ARG A 24 -13.01 20.86 5.57
C ARG A 24 -11.66 21.35 6.08
N THR A 25 -11.70 22.09 7.16
CA THR A 25 -10.52 22.30 8.01
C THR A 25 -10.18 20.91 8.48
N ALA A 26 -9.26 20.25 7.77
CA ALA A 26 -8.68 19.00 8.22
C ALA A 26 -8.02 19.35 9.55
N THR A 27 -8.67 18.98 10.64
CA THR A 27 -8.03 18.91 11.94
C THR A 27 -6.82 18.02 11.69
N VAL A 28 -5.63 18.60 11.77
CA VAL A 28 -4.35 17.91 11.61
C VAL A 28 -4.21 17.01 12.84
N THR A 29 -4.97 15.94 12.87
CA THR A 29 -4.68 14.80 13.70
C THR A 29 -3.44 14.16 13.10
N SER A 30 -2.41 14.01 13.89
CA SER A 30 -1.03 13.59 13.57
C SER A 30 -0.90 12.15 12.99
N LYS A 31 -1.96 11.52 12.54
CA LYS A 31 -2.01 10.27 11.79
C LYS A 31 -1.92 10.61 10.30
N GLN A 32 -0.73 10.63 9.76
CA GLN A 32 -0.54 10.69 8.31
C GLN A 32 -0.62 9.28 7.77
N ASP A 33 -1.81 8.90 7.32
CA ASP A 33 -1.98 7.68 6.54
C ASP A 33 -1.52 7.96 5.12
N LEU A 34 -0.90 6.96 4.50
CA LEU A 34 -0.32 7.04 3.17
C LEU A 34 -0.89 5.92 2.30
N SER A 35 -1.36 6.26 1.10
CA SER A 35 -1.67 5.32 0.03
C SER A 35 -0.78 5.63 -1.17
N MET A 36 0.00 4.66 -1.62
CA MET A 36 0.96 4.81 -2.71
C MET A 36 0.74 3.71 -3.74
N ARG A 37 0.72 4.09 -5.02
CA ARG A 37 0.78 3.14 -6.13
C ARG A 37 2.17 3.16 -6.74
N ALA A 38 2.71 1.98 -6.99
CA ALA A 38 4.02 1.83 -7.60
C ALA A 38 4.00 0.78 -8.70
N LYS A 39 4.87 0.94 -9.69
CA LYS A 39 5.20 -0.07 -10.69
C LYS A 39 6.49 -0.74 -10.26
N VAL A 40 6.48 -2.05 -10.14
CA VAL A 40 7.63 -2.84 -9.74
C VAL A 40 8.09 -3.69 -10.91
N SER A 41 9.37 -3.63 -11.23
CA SER A 41 10.03 -4.49 -12.20
C SER A 41 11.00 -5.41 -11.46
N LEU A 42 10.84 -6.71 -11.67
CA LEU A 42 11.70 -7.75 -11.13
C LEU A 42 12.50 -8.35 -12.28
N THR A 43 13.80 -8.23 -12.26
CA THR A 43 14.68 -8.88 -13.25
C THR A 43 15.44 -9.99 -12.57
N LEU A 44 15.17 -11.23 -12.95
CA LEU A 44 15.91 -12.40 -12.52
C LEU A 44 16.71 -12.91 -13.73
N ASP A 45 18.02 -12.76 -13.70
CA ASP A 45 18.94 -13.05 -14.81
C ASP A 45 18.51 -12.33 -16.10
N LYS A 46 17.89 -13.06 -17.04
CA LYS A 46 17.39 -12.55 -18.33
C LYS A 46 15.89 -12.33 -18.39
N HIS A 47 15.17 -12.72 -17.35
CA HIS A 47 13.70 -12.61 -17.29
C HIS A 47 13.27 -11.35 -16.56
N ASN A 48 12.45 -10.54 -17.19
CA ASN A 48 11.89 -9.32 -16.61
C ASN A 48 10.39 -9.47 -16.39
N TYR A 49 9.96 -9.30 -15.14
CA TYR A 49 8.57 -9.35 -14.73
C TYR A 49 8.16 -7.96 -14.26
N GLN A 50 7.02 -7.48 -14.71
CA GLN A 50 6.47 -6.20 -14.27
C GLN A 50 5.13 -6.42 -13.57
N THR A 51 4.93 -5.71 -12.47
CA THR A 51 3.70 -5.76 -11.68
C THR A 51 3.37 -4.39 -11.12
N SER A 52 2.11 -4.18 -10.80
CA SER A 52 1.68 -3.01 -10.04
C SER A 52 1.53 -3.39 -8.58
N CYS A 53 1.90 -2.46 -7.70
CA CYS A 53 1.74 -2.61 -6.27
C CYS A 53 0.98 -1.41 -5.68
N VAL A 54 0.22 -1.67 -4.63
CA VAL A 54 -0.38 -0.63 -3.78
C VAL A 54 0.15 -0.80 -2.37
N VAL A 55 0.76 0.24 -1.84
CA VAL A 55 1.21 0.30 -0.46
C VAL A 55 0.28 1.22 0.32
N LYS A 56 -0.29 0.71 1.40
CA LYS A 56 -1.07 1.50 2.35
C LYS A 56 -0.37 1.44 3.70
N MET A 57 -0.16 2.58 4.32
CA MET A 57 0.49 2.68 5.61
C MET A 57 -0.37 3.50 6.56
N TRP A 58 -0.82 2.89 7.64
CA TRP A 58 -1.39 3.55 8.80
C TRP A 58 -0.26 3.78 9.80
N LYS A 59 -0.07 5.02 10.20
CA LYS A 59 1.04 5.39 11.08
C LYS A 59 0.99 4.60 12.39
N ASN A 60 2.12 3.93 12.71
CA ASN A 60 2.32 3.12 13.92
C ASN A 60 1.36 1.94 14.12
N ASP A 61 0.65 1.53 13.09
CA ASP A 61 -0.33 0.47 13.18
C ASP A 61 -0.07 -0.64 12.16
N LEU A 62 -0.26 -0.37 10.88
CA LEU A 62 -0.24 -1.37 9.83
C LEU A 62 0.39 -0.83 8.54
N ILE A 63 1.19 -1.65 7.89
CA ILE A 63 1.58 -1.47 6.49
C ILE A 63 1.00 -2.62 5.69
N VAL A 64 0.33 -2.31 4.60
CA VAL A 64 -0.19 -3.31 3.65
C VAL A 64 0.45 -3.07 2.30
N LEU A 65 1.10 -4.09 1.76
CA LEU A 65 1.57 -4.14 0.38
C LEU A 65 0.71 -5.13 -0.40
N SER A 66 0.00 -4.64 -1.40
CA SER A 66 -0.82 -5.43 -2.33
C SER A 66 -0.13 -5.54 -3.67
N VAL A 67 0.09 -6.75 -4.16
CA VAL A 67 0.69 -7.04 -5.47
C VAL A 67 -0.42 -7.40 -6.46
N LEU A 68 -0.48 -6.65 -7.58
CA LEU A 68 -1.57 -6.68 -8.57
C LEU A 68 -1.00 -6.97 -9.97
N PRO A 69 -0.60 -8.20 -10.29
CA PRO A 69 0.11 -8.49 -11.54
C PRO A 69 -0.75 -8.32 -12.79
N MET A 70 -2.03 -8.63 -12.73
CA MET A 70 -2.93 -8.60 -13.88
C MET A 70 -4.28 -8.00 -13.51
N LEU A 71 -4.83 -7.13 -14.37
CA LEU A 71 -6.18 -6.57 -14.28
C LEU A 71 -6.54 -5.94 -12.91
N GLY A 72 -5.55 -5.55 -12.11
CA GLY A 72 -5.78 -5.00 -10.78
C GLY A 72 -6.26 -6.00 -9.72
N ILE A 73 -6.15 -7.32 -9.99
CA ILE A 73 -6.51 -8.37 -9.04
C ILE A 73 -5.36 -8.57 -8.06
N GLU A 74 -5.64 -8.47 -6.77
CA GLU A 74 -4.66 -8.71 -5.72
C GLU A 74 -4.36 -10.20 -5.60
N MET A 75 -3.15 -10.61 -5.98
CA MET A 75 -2.70 -12.00 -5.91
C MET A 75 -1.90 -12.29 -4.64
N PHE A 76 -1.08 -11.35 -4.23
CA PHE A 76 -0.31 -11.43 -2.99
C PHE A 76 -0.56 -10.20 -2.14
N ARG A 77 -0.57 -10.40 -0.83
CA ARG A 77 -0.67 -9.34 0.16
C ARG A 77 0.32 -9.59 1.28
N LEU A 78 1.04 -8.55 1.66
CA LEU A 78 1.91 -8.54 2.82
C LEU A 78 1.35 -7.50 3.80
N GLU A 79 1.18 -7.92 5.04
CA GLU A 79 0.80 -7.05 6.15
C GLU A 79 1.93 -7.02 7.17
N ALA A 80 2.38 -5.83 7.55
CA ALA A 80 3.40 -5.67 8.58
C ALA A 80 2.86 -4.78 9.71
N SER A 81 3.02 -5.23 10.93
CA SER A 81 2.65 -4.52 12.16
C SER A 81 3.82 -4.53 13.14
N ALA A 82 3.63 -4.01 14.35
CA ALA A 82 4.63 -4.09 15.40
C ALA A 82 4.96 -5.55 15.80
N ASP A 83 3.97 -6.47 15.68
CA ASP A 83 4.08 -7.86 16.11
C ASP A 83 4.81 -8.75 15.10
N GLY A 84 4.82 -8.36 13.81
CA GLY A 84 5.43 -9.17 12.76
C GLY A 84 4.87 -8.92 11.38
N VAL A 85 5.03 -9.92 10.51
CA VAL A 85 4.65 -9.88 9.10
C VAL A 85 3.75 -11.06 8.77
N VAL A 86 2.67 -10.80 8.02
CA VAL A 86 1.79 -11.80 7.45
C VAL A 86 1.93 -11.76 5.93
N VAL A 87 2.25 -12.88 5.31
CA VAL A 87 2.29 -13.03 3.85
C VAL A 87 1.12 -13.87 3.42
N ILE A 88 0.33 -13.37 2.49
CA ILE A 88 -0.93 -13.97 2.05
C ILE A 88 -0.85 -14.21 0.55
N ASP A 89 -0.94 -15.47 0.16
CA ASP A 89 -1.13 -15.93 -1.21
C ASP A 89 -2.64 -16.11 -1.44
N LYS A 90 -3.27 -15.10 -2.04
CA LYS A 90 -4.71 -15.09 -2.29
C LYS A 90 -5.10 -16.09 -3.37
N LEU A 91 -4.21 -16.34 -4.32
CA LEU A 91 -4.45 -17.26 -5.43
C LEU A 91 -4.65 -18.69 -4.91
N ASN A 92 -3.76 -19.14 -4.03
CA ASN A 92 -3.79 -20.49 -3.46
C ASN A 92 -4.47 -20.56 -2.08
N ARG A 93 -5.04 -19.45 -1.60
CA ARG A 93 -5.70 -19.32 -0.29
C ARG A 93 -4.81 -19.82 0.86
N ARG A 94 -3.58 -19.36 0.89
CA ARG A 94 -2.57 -19.70 1.90
C ARG A 94 -2.04 -18.46 2.58
N TYR A 95 -1.57 -18.58 3.81
CA TYR A 95 -0.87 -17.51 4.50
C TYR A 95 0.21 -18.06 5.42
N THR A 96 1.18 -17.22 5.74
CA THR A 96 2.16 -17.46 6.79
C THR A 96 2.30 -16.21 7.65
N GLU A 97 2.63 -16.44 8.91
CA GLU A 97 2.92 -15.38 9.90
C GLU A 97 4.32 -15.60 10.43
N LEU A 98 5.07 -14.52 10.50
CA LEU A 98 6.44 -14.51 11.00
C LEU A 98 6.59 -13.32 11.96
N ASN A 99 7.12 -13.55 13.15
CA ASN A 99 7.65 -12.46 13.95
C ASN A 99 8.95 -11.92 13.34
N TYR A 100 9.45 -10.78 13.84
CA TYR A 100 10.66 -10.16 13.26
C TYR A 100 11.94 -10.97 13.51
N GLU A 101 11.99 -11.81 14.53
CA GLU A 101 13.12 -12.71 14.78
C GLU A 101 13.17 -13.81 13.73
N GLU A 102 12.03 -14.47 13.48
CA GLU A 102 11.87 -15.47 12.43
C GLU A 102 12.15 -14.89 11.04
N LEU A 103 11.60 -13.70 10.73
CA LEU A 103 11.83 -13.03 9.45
C LEU A 103 13.31 -12.73 9.24
N ASN A 104 14.00 -12.28 10.28
CA ASN A 104 15.42 -11.92 10.23
C ASN A 104 16.35 -13.15 10.08
N ALA A 105 15.86 -14.36 10.34
CA ALA A 105 16.61 -15.59 10.02
C ALA A 105 16.71 -15.85 8.50
N TYR A 106 15.81 -15.27 7.70
CA TYR A 106 15.79 -15.38 6.23
C TYR A 106 16.42 -14.18 5.52
N THR A 107 16.80 -13.13 6.23
CA THR A 107 17.27 -11.88 5.63
C THR A 107 18.67 -11.52 6.11
N PRO A 108 19.57 -11.02 5.24
CA PRO A 108 20.93 -10.63 5.64
C PRO A 108 20.97 -9.34 6.47
N ARG A 109 19.88 -8.58 6.50
CA ARG A 109 19.75 -7.32 7.25
C ARG A 109 18.61 -7.44 8.25
N LYS A 110 18.83 -6.86 9.44
CA LYS A 110 17.77 -6.81 10.46
C LYS A 110 16.62 -5.92 9.99
N ILE A 111 15.44 -6.53 9.82
CA ILE A 111 14.20 -5.86 9.48
C ILE A 111 13.41 -5.61 10.77
N SER A 112 12.76 -4.47 10.87
CA SER A 112 11.82 -4.12 11.94
C SER A 112 10.67 -3.30 11.36
N PHE A 113 9.55 -3.20 12.08
CA PHE A 113 8.42 -2.39 11.64
C PHE A 113 8.81 -0.93 11.38
N LYS A 114 9.61 -0.34 12.29
CA LYS A 114 10.11 1.03 12.13
C LYS A 114 10.94 1.19 10.85
N MET A 115 11.78 0.21 10.50
CA MET A 115 12.56 0.22 9.27
C MET A 115 11.66 0.15 8.04
N LEU A 116 10.62 -0.70 8.04
CA LEU A 116 9.65 -0.77 6.95
C LEU A 116 8.90 0.55 6.78
N GLN A 117 8.49 1.21 7.87
CA GLN A 117 7.88 2.54 7.80
C GLN A 117 8.82 3.59 7.21
N MET A 118 10.10 3.57 7.59
CA MET A 118 11.10 4.48 7.02
C MET A 118 11.30 4.23 5.52
N LEU A 119 11.35 2.96 5.11
CA LEU A 119 11.50 2.58 3.70
C LEU A 119 10.32 3.07 2.86
N VAL A 120 9.08 2.87 3.33
CA VAL A 120 7.88 3.37 2.65
C VAL A 120 7.90 4.90 2.53
N LYS A 121 8.32 5.61 3.58
CA LYS A 121 8.44 7.08 3.57
C LYS A 121 9.57 7.58 2.66
N HIS A 122 10.64 6.84 2.52
CA HIS A 122 11.73 7.18 1.61
C HIS A 122 11.30 6.96 0.17
N HIS A 123 10.67 5.82 -0.12
CA HIS A 123 10.23 5.46 -1.45
C HIS A 123 9.22 6.44 -2.07
N GLN A 124 8.41 7.12 -1.26
CA GLN A 124 7.48 8.15 -1.79
C GLN A 124 8.19 9.34 -2.46
N LYS A 125 9.49 9.54 -2.20
CA LYS A 125 10.29 10.65 -2.70
C LYS A 125 11.21 10.27 -3.85
N GLU A 126 11.64 9.02 -3.89
CA GLU A 126 12.64 8.51 -4.81
C GLU A 126 12.29 7.10 -5.26
N ASP A 127 12.60 6.80 -6.51
CA ASP A 127 12.52 5.43 -7.02
C ASP A 127 13.53 4.54 -6.29
N ILE A 128 13.14 3.31 -6.02
CA ILE A 128 14.01 2.33 -5.35
C ILE A 128 14.57 1.38 -6.39
N GLU A 129 15.88 1.18 -6.34
CA GLU A 129 16.58 0.13 -7.06
C GLU A 129 17.38 -0.71 -6.05
N LEU A 130 17.13 -2.01 -6.05
CA LEU A 130 17.76 -2.96 -5.14
C LEU A 130 18.30 -4.15 -5.94
N ASP A 131 19.53 -4.51 -5.67
CA ASP A 131 20.17 -5.69 -6.25
C ASP A 131 20.44 -6.72 -5.14
N PHE A 132 20.00 -7.95 -5.36
CA PHE A 132 20.21 -9.05 -4.44
C PHE A 132 20.88 -10.23 -5.15
N ASN A 133 21.87 -10.83 -4.50
CA ASN A 133 22.40 -12.11 -4.93
C ASN A 133 21.62 -13.22 -4.23
N VAL A 134 20.96 -14.08 -5.02
CA VAL A 134 20.21 -15.24 -4.55
C VAL A 134 20.87 -16.49 -5.10
N GLY A 135 21.80 -17.08 -4.34
CA GLY A 135 22.64 -18.16 -4.82
C GLY A 135 23.53 -17.71 -5.98
N THR A 136 23.37 -18.35 -7.15
CA THR A 136 24.08 -17.99 -8.39
C THR A 136 23.35 -16.95 -9.25
N HIS A 137 22.16 -16.51 -8.82
CA HIS A 137 21.30 -15.60 -9.57
C HIS A 137 21.38 -14.17 -9.04
N VAL A 138 21.27 -13.20 -9.93
CA VAL A 138 21.13 -11.78 -9.57
C VAL A 138 19.68 -11.37 -9.75
N LEU A 139 19.05 -10.97 -8.65
CA LEU A 139 17.70 -10.41 -8.63
C LEU A 139 17.81 -8.89 -8.53
N LYS A 140 17.33 -8.19 -9.56
CA LYS A 140 17.20 -6.73 -9.55
C LYS A 140 15.74 -6.34 -9.36
N ILE A 141 15.49 -5.45 -8.42
CA ILE A 141 14.17 -4.91 -8.14
C ILE A 141 14.19 -3.41 -8.38
N LYS A 142 13.38 -2.93 -9.31
CA LYS A 142 13.15 -1.50 -9.53
C LYS A 142 11.72 -1.18 -9.19
N SER A 143 11.51 -0.15 -8.38
CA SER A 143 10.18 0.30 -8.01
C SER A 143 10.05 1.79 -8.27
N GLN A 144 9.06 2.16 -9.09
CA GLN A 144 8.74 3.53 -9.47
C GLN A 144 7.39 3.92 -8.89
N VAL A 145 7.34 5.05 -8.19
CA VAL A 145 6.09 5.60 -7.65
C VAL A 145 5.28 6.25 -8.76
N LEU A 146 4.01 5.85 -8.88
CA LEU A 146 3.07 6.40 -9.85
C LEU A 146 2.15 7.47 -9.24
N SER A 147 1.72 7.25 -8.00
CA SER A 147 0.89 8.20 -7.25
C SER A 147 1.06 8.00 -5.76
N CYS A 148 0.85 9.08 -5.01
CA CYS A 148 0.93 9.09 -3.56
C CYS A 148 -0.17 10.00 -3.00
N GLU A 149 -1.01 9.48 -2.10
CA GLU A 149 -2.12 10.18 -1.48
C GLU A 149 -2.01 10.06 0.04
N TYR A 150 -2.40 11.12 0.75
CA TYR A 150 -2.33 11.19 2.21
C TYR A 150 -3.74 11.34 2.80
N ASN A 151 -3.94 10.77 3.99
CA ASN A 151 -5.18 10.89 4.76
C ASN A 151 -6.44 10.46 4.00
N THR A 152 -6.30 9.51 3.07
CA THR A 152 -7.41 8.94 2.29
C THR A 152 -7.87 7.58 2.78
N LEU A 153 -7.12 7.00 3.74
CA LEU A 153 -7.42 5.66 4.27
C LEU A 153 -8.44 5.76 5.42
N GLY A 154 -9.37 4.82 5.44
CA GLY A 154 -10.23 4.57 6.60
C GLY A 154 -9.47 3.85 7.71
N GLU A 155 -10.18 3.16 8.60
CA GLU A 155 -9.56 2.34 9.65
C GLU A 155 -8.72 1.21 9.06
N ALA A 156 -7.62 0.89 9.75
CA ALA A 156 -6.77 -0.24 9.38
C ALA A 156 -7.55 -1.55 9.55
N GLN A 157 -7.66 -2.32 8.47
CA GLN A 157 -8.35 -3.61 8.49
C GLN A 157 -7.39 -4.72 8.09
N PRO A 158 -6.84 -5.46 9.06
CA PRO A 158 -6.08 -6.68 8.79
C PRO A 158 -6.97 -7.71 8.09
N MET A 159 -6.36 -8.56 7.31
CA MET A 159 -7.09 -9.54 6.54
C MET A 159 -7.71 -10.62 7.44
N ASN A 160 -8.96 -10.98 7.18
CA ASN A 160 -9.59 -12.13 7.81
C ASN A 160 -8.96 -13.43 7.30
N LYS A 161 -8.15 -14.08 8.15
CA LYS A 161 -7.38 -15.29 7.84
C LYS A 161 -8.20 -16.59 7.85
N ASN A 162 -9.42 -16.58 8.35
CA ASN A 162 -10.25 -17.78 8.50
C ASN A 162 -10.54 -18.53 7.18
N LYS A 163 -10.39 -17.85 6.05
CA LYS A 163 -10.59 -18.43 4.70
C LYS A 163 -9.31 -18.98 4.07
N TYR A 164 -8.20 -18.93 4.80
CA TYR A 164 -6.86 -19.25 4.31
C TYR A 164 -6.23 -20.35 5.16
N LYS A 165 -5.46 -21.24 4.52
CA LYS A 165 -4.68 -22.28 5.21
C LYS A 165 -3.35 -21.68 5.66
N LYS A 166 -3.00 -21.85 6.94
CA LYS A 166 -1.65 -21.51 7.44
C LYS A 166 -0.65 -22.53 6.93
N VAL A 167 0.46 -22.04 6.36
CA VAL A 167 1.54 -22.86 5.78
C VAL A 167 2.89 -22.26 6.15
N SER A 168 3.98 -22.94 5.86
CA SER A 168 5.32 -22.40 6.03
C SER A 168 5.66 -21.36 4.96
N LEU A 169 6.64 -20.47 5.24
CA LEU A 169 7.09 -19.47 4.25
C LEU A 169 7.59 -20.13 2.96
N ARG A 170 8.29 -21.26 3.06
CA ARG A 170 8.82 -22.00 1.91
C ARG A 170 7.74 -22.54 0.98
N GLU A 171 6.53 -22.79 1.49
CA GLU A 171 5.40 -23.22 0.65
C GLU A 171 4.78 -22.06 -0.12
N ILE A 172 4.92 -20.80 0.37
CA ILE A 172 4.44 -19.60 -0.32
C ILE A 172 5.49 -19.07 -1.28
N LEU A 173 6.73 -18.99 -0.80
CA LEU A 173 7.90 -18.52 -1.56
C LEU A 173 8.87 -19.69 -1.70
N PRO A 174 8.87 -20.40 -2.83
CA PRO A 174 9.84 -21.46 -3.09
C PRO A 174 11.23 -20.83 -3.28
N ILE A 175 11.95 -20.70 -2.16
CA ILE A 175 13.31 -20.18 -2.06
C ILE A 175 14.25 -21.35 -1.79
#